data_bcc367498a5ff86640264e5097210b24
#
_entry.id   bcc367498a5ff86640264e5097210b24
#
_cell.length_a   1.000
_cell.length_b   1.000
_cell.length_c   1.000
_cell.angle_alpha   90.00
_cell.angle_beta   90.00
_cell.angle_gamma   90.00
#
_symmetry.space_group_name_H-M   'P 1'
#
loop_
_entity.id
_entity.type
_entity.pdbx_description
1 polymer ?
#
loop_
_entity_poly.entity_id
_entity_poly.type
_entity_poly.pdbx_seq_one_letter_code
_entity_poly.pdbx_strand_id
1 'polypeptide(L)'
;HDASKLHVACGLGEGFNNKVLVTFSEQRAREIAEEFSFYDKNVYLYPAKDLMFYQADIHGNLQTKERLKVIKAIINNECATIVTTFDAFMNHSVPLEKIARYIITLRKNDTINLSEMSEKLVALGYERNYQVETEGQFSLRGGIIDIFPMTEENPVRIELWGDDVDSIRLFDVSTQRSLKDLDEVTLFPASETVLTSDEKKAGIEKIEKDAKKLSDKFRKEFKTEEAFRITESVRQFKERILELSMADSNVESYIEYFYDETVSIIDYFDKKNTLFILDEPARLAELANATELEFRESMKHRLEKGYALPLNADILYSAKETLSKVSLKRTAALCSLPVRKSVYKAKAVHSIVTKPVSPYNSSFEMLVKDLGKHKKNGYRVILVSASRTKAKRLAEDLRENGISAFFTEETDREVEKCEVMIVYGRIKTGVEYPMLKFVIMSESDIFSTLKRKKHRTKVYDGTKIRSMNELCVGDFVVHESH
;
A
#
# COMPACT_ATOMS: atom_id res chain seq x y z
N HIS A 1 21.77 5.00 10.53
CA HIS A 1 20.70 5.02 11.52
C HIS A 1 19.34 5.07 10.80
N ASP A 2 18.34 4.32 11.27
CA ASP A 2 17.03 4.23 10.58
C ASP A 2 16.36 5.59 10.36
N ALA A 3 16.43 6.49 11.35
CA ALA A 3 15.88 7.84 11.26
C ALA A 3 16.45 8.66 10.08
N SER A 4 17.71 8.43 9.72
CA SER A 4 18.35 9.14 8.61
C SER A 4 17.90 8.65 7.24
N LYS A 5 17.43 7.39 7.14
CA LYS A 5 17.05 6.80 5.85
C LYS A 5 15.90 7.55 5.19
N LEU A 6 14.85 7.89 5.94
CA LEU A 6 13.69 8.59 5.37
C LEU A 6 14.04 10.03 4.96
N HIS A 7 14.84 10.72 5.75
CA HIS A 7 15.34 12.04 5.39
C HIS A 7 16.21 12.00 4.12
N VAL A 8 17.13 11.03 4.04
CA VAL A 8 17.94 10.80 2.83
C VAL A 8 17.07 10.40 1.64
N ALA A 9 16.06 9.54 1.86
CA ALA A 9 15.12 9.14 0.83
C ALA A 9 14.35 10.35 0.25
N CYS A 10 13.94 11.28 1.12
CA CYS A 10 13.30 12.52 0.70
C CYS A 10 14.22 13.33 -0.23
N GLY A 11 15.46 13.60 0.20
CA GLY A 11 16.43 14.36 -0.59
C GLY A 11 16.81 13.68 -1.90
N LEU A 12 16.98 12.34 -1.92
CA LEU A 12 17.24 11.58 -3.14
C LEU A 12 16.05 11.61 -4.12
N GLY A 13 14.85 11.72 -3.59
CA GLY A 13 13.61 11.75 -4.36
C GLY A 13 13.29 13.10 -4.98
N GLU A 14 14.04 14.16 -4.65
CA GLU A 14 13.83 15.47 -5.22
C GLU A 14 14.03 15.47 -6.74
N GLY A 15 13.08 16.05 -7.47
CA GLY A 15 13.08 16.07 -8.94
C GLY A 15 12.51 14.82 -9.61
N PHE A 16 12.05 13.82 -8.85
CA PHE A 16 11.28 12.69 -9.39
C PHE A 16 9.79 12.86 -9.15
N ASN A 17 8.97 12.54 -10.16
CA ASN A 17 7.52 12.56 -10.00
C ASN A 17 7.07 11.50 -9.00
N ASN A 18 7.62 10.30 -9.12
CA ASN A 18 7.28 9.19 -8.23
C ASN A 18 8.50 8.70 -7.46
N LYS A 19 8.29 8.48 -6.17
CA LYS A 19 9.23 7.83 -5.26
C LYS A 19 8.61 6.52 -4.77
N VAL A 20 9.27 5.41 -4.98
CA VAL A 20 8.78 4.09 -4.57
C VAL A 20 9.70 3.54 -3.48
N LEU A 21 9.26 3.64 -2.23
CA LEU A 21 10.00 3.11 -1.08
C LEU A 21 9.59 1.66 -0.84
N VAL A 22 10.57 0.78 -0.90
CA VAL A 22 10.38 -0.66 -0.78
C VAL A 22 11.01 -1.16 0.51
N THR A 23 10.22 -1.77 1.35
CA THR A 23 10.69 -2.32 2.63
C THR A 23 10.34 -3.80 2.77
N PHE A 24 10.69 -4.39 3.92
CA PHE A 24 10.70 -5.83 4.15
C PHE A 24 9.48 -6.38 4.90
N SER A 25 8.56 -5.53 5.37
CA SER A 25 7.33 -5.97 6.03
C SER A 25 6.24 -4.91 5.91
N GLU A 26 4.98 -5.34 5.95
CA GLU A 26 3.83 -4.45 5.86
C GLU A 26 3.77 -3.48 7.05
N GLN A 27 4.05 -3.96 8.27
CA GLN A 27 4.14 -3.09 9.45
C GLN A 27 5.16 -1.97 9.23
N ARG A 28 6.35 -2.31 8.70
CA ARG A 28 7.39 -1.31 8.41
C ARG A 28 6.96 -0.36 7.30
N ALA A 29 6.25 -0.85 6.29
CA ALA A 29 5.70 -0.01 5.23
C ALA A 29 4.69 1.02 5.77
N ARG A 30 3.78 0.61 6.66
CA ARG A 30 2.84 1.52 7.34
C ARG A 30 3.56 2.56 8.21
N GLU A 31 4.56 2.15 8.98
CA GLU A 31 5.40 3.07 9.78
C GLU A 31 6.12 4.09 8.89
N ILE A 32 6.68 3.64 7.77
CA ILE A 32 7.36 4.53 6.80
C ILE A 32 6.35 5.48 6.16
N ALA A 33 5.18 5.01 5.74
CA ALA A 33 4.17 5.86 5.13
C ALA A 33 3.68 6.96 6.09
N GLU A 34 3.42 6.62 7.35
CA GLU A 34 3.05 7.58 8.39
C GLU A 34 4.16 8.62 8.61
N GLU A 35 5.40 8.19 8.75
CA GLU A 35 6.54 9.09 9.01
C GLU A 35 6.89 9.92 7.76
N PHE A 36 6.80 9.32 6.56
CA PHE A 36 7.12 10.02 5.30
C PHE A 36 6.10 11.08 4.93
N SER A 37 4.88 11.02 5.47
CA SER A 37 3.86 12.07 5.35
C SER A 37 4.29 13.42 5.93
N PHE A 38 5.36 13.46 6.73
CA PHE A 38 6.02 14.70 7.16
C PHE A 38 6.78 15.38 6.02
N TYR A 39 7.36 14.58 5.10
CA TYR A 39 8.21 15.06 4.01
C TYR A 39 7.43 15.27 2.71
N ASP A 40 6.35 14.50 2.49
CA ASP A 40 5.55 14.54 1.27
C ASP A 40 4.05 14.52 1.62
N LYS A 41 3.25 15.26 0.85
CA LYS A 41 1.79 15.34 1.07
C LYS A 41 1.05 14.13 0.48
N ASN A 42 1.55 13.60 -0.62
CA ASN A 42 0.93 12.52 -1.38
C ASN A 42 1.66 11.21 -1.11
N VAL A 43 1.45 10.64 0.07
CA VAL A 43 2.04 9.34 0.46
C VAL A 43 0.96 8.28 0.44
N TYR A 44 1.19 7.23 -0.35
CA TYR A 44 0.26 6.12 -0.51
C TYR A 44 0.93 4.81 -0.11
N LEU A 45 0.16 3.91 0.52
CA LEU A 45 0.58 2.55 0.79
C LEU A 45 0.08 1.63 -0.32
N TYR A 46 0.96 0.76 -0.82
CA TYR A 46 0.60 -0.31 -1.75
C TYR A 46 0.92 -1.66 -1.11
N PRO A 47 -0.05 -2.29 -0.43
CA PRO A 47 0.16 -3.58 0.24
C PRO A 47 0.31 -4.72 -0.77
N ALA A 48 1.01 -5.80 -0.37
CA ALA A 48 1.03 -7.05 -1.13
C ALA A 48 -0.35 -7.72 -1.09
N LYS A 49 -0.65 -8.52 -2.12
CA LYS A 49 -1.80 -9.42 -2.10
C LYS A 49 -1.49 -10.60 -1.20
N ASP A 50 -2.45 -11.02 -0.41
CA ASP A 50 -2.33 -12.24 0.36
C ASP A 50 -2.63 -13.45 -0.54
N LEU A 51 -1.59 -14.06 -1.08
CA LEU A 51 -1.69 -15.19 -1.99
C LEU A 51 -1.86 -16.55 -1.30
N MET A 52 -1.74 -16.60 0.03
CA MET A 52 -1.75 -17.85 0.79
C MET A 52 -3.12 -18.23 1.35
N PHE A 53 -3.99 -17.26 1.61
CA PHE A 53 -5.25 -17.46 2.35
C PHE A 53 -6.52 -17.19 1.52
N TYR A 54 -6.59 -17.72 0.32
CA TYR A 54 -7.72 -17.51 -0.61
C TYR A 54 -9.12 -17.94 -0.14
N GLN A 55 -9.24 -18.60 1.00
CA GLN A 55 -10.53 -19.09 1.50
C GLN A 55 -11.08 -18.28 2.68
N ALA A 56 -10.33 -17.30 3.18
CA ALA A 56 -10.85 -16.43 4.22
C ALA A 56 -11.46 -15.18 3.56
N ASP A 57 -12.77 -15.04 3.61
CA ASP A 57 -13.56 -13.86 3.22
C ASP A 57 -13.21 -12.58 4.03
N ILE A 58 -11.98 -12.50 4.57
CA ILE A 58 -11.54 -11.45 5.49
C ILE A 58 -10.62 -10.43 4.79
N HIS A 59 -10.47 -10.51 3.46
CA HIS A 59 -9.77 -9.45 2.74
C HIS A 59 -10.63 -8.21 2.71
N GLY A 60 -10.43 -7.38 3.73
CA GLY A 60 -11.17 -6.16 3.87
C GLY A 60 -10.95 -5.24 2.66
N ASN A 61 -12.00 -4.53 2.27
CA ASN A 61 -12.01 -3.45 1.27
C ASN A 61 -10.83 -2.48 1.43
N LEU A 62 -10.15 -2.48 2.60
CA LEU A 62 -9.03 -1.59 2.90
C LEU A 62 -7.80 -1.84 2.01
N GLN A 63 -7.39 -3.10 1.81
CA GLN A 63 -6.22 -3.39 0.94
C GLN A 63 -6.52 -3.00 -0.51
N THR A 64 -7.68 -3.39 -1.02
CA THR A 64 -8.13 -3.02 -2.36
C THR A 64 -8.19 -1.50 -2.52
N LYS A 65 -8.73 -0.78 -1.54
CA LYS A 65 -8.79 0.67 -1.52
C LYS A 65 -7.40 1.32 -1.56
N GLU A 66 -6.45 0.85 -0.74
CA GLU A 66 -5.07 1.36 -0.71
C GLU A 66 -4.39 1.15 -2.06
N ARG A 67 -4.53 -0.02 -2.66
CA ARG A 67 -3.95 -0.35 -3.97
C ARG A 67 -4.57 0.47 -5.10
N LEU A 68 -5.89 0.61 -5.13
CA LEU A 68 -6.60 1.41 -6.13
C LEU A 68 -6.25 2.91 -6.04
N LYS A 69 -6.00 3.44 -4.84
CA LYS A 69 -5.49 4.83 -4.67
C LYS A 69 -4.15 5.02 -5.37
N VAL A 70 -3.23 4.06 -5.27
CA VAL A 70 -1.94 4.11 -5.96
C VAL A 70 -2.14 4.04 -7.48
N ILE A 71 -2.99 3.13 -7.97
CA ILE A 71 -3.30 2.99 -9.39
C ILE A 71 -3.90 4.31 -9.93
N LYS A 72 -4.84 4.90 -9.20
CA LYS A 72 -5.43 6.21 -9.53
C LYS A 72 -4.36 7.30 -9.62
N ALA A 73 -3.47 7.41 -8.63
CA ALA A 73 -2.40 8.39 -8.62
C ALA A 73 -1.46 8.24 -9.82
N ILE A 74 -1.11 6.99 -10.19
CA ILE A 74 -0.26 6.71 -11.36
C ILE A 74 -0.96 7.10 -12.66
N ILE A 75 -2.23 6.71 -12.83
CA ILE A 75 -3.03 7.03 -14.04
C ILE A 75 -3.19 8.55 -14.20
N ASN A 76 -3.42 9.26 -13.10
CA ASN A 76 -3.53 10.72 -13.10
C ASN A 76 -2.18 11.43 -13.22
N ASN A 77 -1.07 10.68 -13.27
CA ASN A 77 0.29 11.22 -13.31
C ASN A 77 0.58 12.18 -12.14
N GLU A 78 0.06 11.86 -10.97
CA GLU A 78 0.29 12.63 -9.74
C GLU A 78 1.73 12.44 -9.26
N CYS A 79 2.32 13.53 -8.72
CA CYS A 79 3.57 13.42 -7.98
C CYS A 79 3.29 12.75 -6.64
N ALA A 80 3.81 11.54 -6.44
CA ALA A 80 3.47 10.73 -5.27
C ALA A 80 4.66 9.93 -4.73
N THR A 81 4.62 9.70 -3.42
CA THR A 81 5.46 8.71 -2.75
C THR A 81 4.65 7.45 -2.46
N ILE A 82 5.06 6.33 -3.03
CA ILE A 82 4.44 5.03 -2.84
C ILE A 82 5.32 4.21 -1.90
N VAL A 83 4.74 3.75 -0.80
CA VAL A 83 5.43 2.85 0.14
C VAL A 83 4.87 1.45 -0.04
N THR A 84 5.75 0.46 -0.19
CA THR A 84 5.34 -0.91 -0.47
C THR A 84 6.33 -1.94 0.10
N THR A 85 5.95 -3.20 0.07
CA THR A 85 6.84 -4.32 0.36
C THR A 85 7.37 -4.96 -0.92
N PHE A 86 8.48 -5.70 -0.80
CA PHE A 86 9.03 -6.39 -1.96
C PHE A 86 8.09 -7.49 -2.49
N ASP A 87 7.30 -8.11 -1.61
CA ASP A 87 6.32 -9.14 -1.96
C ASP A 87 5.24 -8.60 -2.91
N ALA A 88 4.85 -7.31 -2.75
CA ALA A 88 3.91 -6.67 -3.65
C ALA A 88 4.43 -6.58 -5.10
N PHE A 89 5.75 -6.51 -5.28
CA PHE A 89 6.39 -6.52 -6.60
C PHE A 89 6.36 -7.88 -7.26
N MET A 90 6.31 -8.94 -6.46
CA MET A 90 6.24 -10.31 -6.94
C MET A 90 4.84 -10.71 -7.41
N ASN A 91 3.80 -9.98 -6.99
CA ASN A 91 2.43 -10.28 -7.40
C ASN A 91 2.18 -9.99 -8.87
N HIS A 92 1.47 -10.88 -9.54
CA HIS A 92 0.90 -10.62 -10.86
C HIS A 92 -0.27 -9.65 -10.77
N SER A 93 -0.30 -8.70 -11.67
CA SER A 93 -1.30 -7.62 -11.75
C SER A 93 -1.75 -7.42 -13.19
N VAL A 94 -2.92 -6.81 -13.36
CA VAL A 94 -3.47 -6.45 -14.68
C VAL A 94 -2.68 -5.28 -15.27
N PRO A 95 -2.35 -5.26 -16.57
CA PRO A 95 -1.70 -4.11 -17.19
C PRO A 95 -2.47 -2.80 -16.98
N LEU A 96 -1.72 -1.73 -16.64
CA LEU A 96 -2.31 -0.43 -16.28
C LEU A 96 -3.23 0.12 -17.38
N GLU A 97 -2.87 -0.08 -18.64
CA GLU A 97 -3.64 0.36 -19.81
C GLU A 97 -5.00 -0.34 -19.90
N LYS A 98 -5.08 -1.59 -19.43
CA LYS A 98 -6.37 -2.29 -19.34
C LYS A 98 -7.26 -1.66 -18.28
N ILE A 99 -6.74 -1.39 -17.10
CA ILE A 99 -7.49 -0.74 -16.01
C ILE A 99 -7.97 0.65 -16.47
N ALA A 100 -7.09 1.42 -17.11
CA ALA A 100 -7.40 2.77 -17.58
C ALA A 100 -8.54 2.83 -18.60
N ARG A 101 -8.73 1.80 -19.43
CA ARG A 101 -9.83 1.73 -20.40
C ARG A 101 -11.22 1.68 -19.77
N TYR A 102 -11.30 1.29 -18.51
CA TYR A 102 -12.58 1.16 -17.79
C TYR A 102 -12.91 2.37 -16.92
N ILE A 103 -12.11 3.43 -16.97
CA ILE A 103 -12.42 4.68 -16.27
C ILE A 103 -13.58 5.36 -16.99
N ILE A 104 -14.58 5.77 -16.21
CA ILE A 104 -15.77 6.46 -16.70
C ILE A 104 -15.72 7.91 -16.20
N THR A 105 -15.77 8.87 -17.11
CA THR A 105 -15.94 10.29 -16.75
C THR A 105 -17.33 10.72 -17.17
N LEU A 106 -18.08 11.31 -16.25
CA LEU A 106 -19.42 11.82 -16.45
C LEU A 106 -19.43 13.31 -16.17
N ARG A 107 -20.11 14.06 -17.06
CA ARG A 107 -20.26 15.52 -16.96
C ARG A 107 -21.72 15.91 -16.96
N LYS A 108 -22.00 17.10 -16.45
CA LYS A 108 -23.33 17.70 -16.63
C LYS A 108 -23.67 17.80 -18.11
N ASN A 109 -24.92 17.51 -18.43
CA ASN A 109 -25.50 17.42 -19.78
C ASN A 109 -25.03 16.22 -20.62
N ASP A 110 -24.29 15.27 -20.06
CA ASP A 110 -24.05 13.99 -20.72
C ASP A 110 -25.36 13.17 -20.75
N THR A 111 -25.57 12.40 -21.82
CA THR A 111 -26.72 11.50 -21.92
C THR A 111 -26.33 10.10 -21.48
N ILE A 112 -27.07 9.51 -20.55
CA ILE A 112 -26.77 8.23 -19.91
C ILE A 112 -27.96 7.28 -20.02
N ASN A 113 -27.74 6.09 -20.57
CA ASN A 113 -28.68 4.98 -20.42
C ASN A 113 -28.47 4.29 -19.08
N LEU A 114 -29.48 4.31 -18.20
CA LEU A 114 -29.38 3.73 -16.82
C LEU A 114 -29.08 2.23 -16.83
N SER A 115 -29.62 1.45 -17.76
CA SER A 115 -29.35 0.01 -17.82
C SER A 115 -27.91 -0.27 -18.20
N GLU A 116 -27.42 0.42 -19.27
CA GLU A 116 -26.01 0.29 -19.66
C GLU A 116 -25.04 0.77 -18.59
N MET A 117 -25.38 1.86 -17.87
CA MET A 117 -24.57 2.35 -16.76
C MET A 117 -24.53 1.34 -15.61
N SER A 118 -25.65 0.72 -15.27
CA SER A 118 -25.71 -0.34 -14.28
C SER A 118 -24.79 -1.53 -14.64
N GLU A 119 -24.86 -1.98 -15.89
CA GLU A 119 -23.99 -3.07 -16.36
C GLU A 119 -22.51 -2.68 -16.33
N LYS A 120 -22.18 -1.45 -16.74
CA LYS A 120 -20.82 -0.92 -16.65
C LYS A 120 -20.31 -0.87 -15.21
N LEU A 121 -21.11 -0.36 -14.27
CA LEU A 121 -20.72 -0.30 -12.85
C LEU A 121 -20.50 -1.69 -12.25
N VAL A 122 -21.35 -2.66 -12.57
CA VAL A 122 -21.14 -4.07 -12.17
C VAL A 122 -19.86 -4.64 -12.78
N ALA A 123 -19.60 -4.35 -14.06
CA ALA A 123 -18.35 -4.78 -14.71
C ALA A 123 -17.10 -4.16 -14.10
N LEU A 124 -17.21 -2.93 -13.58
CA LEU A 124 -16.16 -2.23 -12.83
C LEU A 124 -15.95 -2.77 -11.41
N GLY A 125 -16.75 -3.73 -10.98
CA GLY A 125 -16.65 -4.32 -9.63
C GLY A 125 -17.49 -3.64 -8.56
N TYR A 126 -18.34 -2.66 -8.91
CA TYR A 126 -19.26 -2.08 -7.95
C TYR A 126 -20.42 -3.04 -7.62
N GLU A 127 -20.77 -3.10 -6.34
CA GLU A 127 -21.90 -3.88 -5.86
C GLU A 127 -23.19 -3.05 -5.88
N ARG A 128 -24.25 -3.62 -6.46
CA ARG A 128 -25.55 -2.95 -6.50
C ARG A 128 -26.32 -3.17 -5.21
N ASN A 129 -26.64 -2.07 -4.52
CA ASN A 129 -27.40 -2.08 -3.28
C ASN A 129 -28.63 -1.17 -3.37
N TYR A 130 -29.58 -1.33 -2.43
CA TYR A 130 -30.74 -0.44 -2.34
C TYR A 130 -30.34 0.99 -2.00
N GLN A 131 -29.37 1.14 -1.10
CA GLN A 131 -28.77 2.40 -0.67
C GLN A 131 -27.26 2.21 -0.54
N VAL A 132 -26.49 3.25 -0.83
CA VAL A 132 -25.03 3.24 -0.69
C VAL A 132 -24.66 3.51 0.77
N GLU A 133 -23.90 2.62 1.36
CA GLU A 133 -23.45 2.70 2.76
C GLU A 133 -21.93 2.67 2.90
N THR A 134 -21.25 1.94 2.00
CA THR A 134 -19.79 1.77 2.03
C THR A 134 -19.19 1.94 0.63
N GLU A 135 -17.87 2.12 0.58
CA GLU A 135 -17.14 2.21 -0.69
C GLU A 135 -17.33 0.93 -1.53
N GLY A 136 -17.32 1.09 -2.84
CA GLY A 136 -17.53 0.02 -3.81
C GLY A 136 -18.98 -0.29 -4.09
N GLN A 137 -19.94 0.45 -3.53
CA GLN A 137 -21.36 0.26 -3.73
C GLN A 137 -21.95 1.31 -4.67
N PHE A 138 -23.05 0.92 -5.36
CA PHE A 138 -23.89 1.85 -6.08
C PHE A 138 -25.38 1.52 -5.92
N SER A 139 -26.24 2.51 -6.10
CA SER A 139 -27.69 2.34 -6.11
C SER A 139 -28.33 3.10 -7.27
N LEU A 140 -29.46 2.55 -7.75
CA LEU A 140 -30.28 3.17 -8.79
C LEU A 140 -31.71 3.30 -8.26
N ARG A 141 -32.20 4.54 -8.20
CA ARG A 141 -33.56 4.84 -7.71
C ARG A 141 -34.21 5.89 -8.59
N GLY A 142 -35.10 5.46 -9.49
CA GLY A 142 -35.67 6.37 -10.48
C GLY A 142 -34.61 6.97 -11.39
N GLY A 143 -34.53 8.29 -11.46
CA GLY A 143 -33.50 9.01 -12.21
C GLY A 143 -32.25 9.38 -11.36
N ILE A 144 -31.98 8.66 -10.27
CA ILE A 144 -30.84 8.95 -9.38
C ILE A 144 -29.86 7.76 -9.39
N ILE A 145 -28.60 8.06 -9.60
CA ILE A 145 -27.48 7.11 -9.46
C ILE A 145 -26.62 7.58 -8.28
N ASP A 146 -26.56 6.80 -7.22
CA ASP A 146 -25.63 7.00 -6.11
C ASP A 146 -24.48 6.01 -6.26
N ILE A 147 -23.23 6.49 -6.18
CA ILE A 147 -22.02 5.68 -6.32
C ILE A 147 -21.05 6.07 -5.23
N PHE A 148 -20.48 5.09 -4.53
CA PHE A 148 -19.37 5.34 -3.58
C PHE A 148 -18.07 4.76 -4.13
N PRO A 149 -17.24 5.58 -4.81
CA PRO A 149 -15.99 5.09 -5.37
C PRO A 149 -15.03 4.63 -4.27
N MET A 150 -14.29 3.55 -4.54
CA MET A 150 -13.31 2.98 -3.59
C MET A 150 -12.19 3.96 -3.22
N THR A 151 -11.88 4.91 -4.09
CA THR A 151 -10.77 5.86 -3.91
C THR A 151 -11.17 7.17 -3.26
N GLU A 152 -12.47 7.41 -3.06
CA GLU A 152 -13.01 8.66 -2.53
C GLU A 152 -13.46 8.54 -1.07
N GLU A 153 -13.58 9.68 -0.40
CA GLU A 153 -14.06 9.75 0.99
C GLU A 153 -15.59 9.89 1.08
N ASN A 154 -16.20 10.39 0.03
CA ASN A 154 -17.64 10.65 -0.04
C ASN A 154 -18.23 10.08 -1.33
N PRO A 155 -19.46 9.55 -1.26
CA PRO A 155 -20.18 9.11 -2.44
C PRO A 155 -20.63 10.28 -3.31
N VAL A 156 -20.91 9.95 -4.56
CA VAL A 156 -21.40 10.86 -5.60
C VAL A 156 -22.85 10.52 -5.92
N ARG A 157 -23.69 11.52 -5.99
CA ARG A 157 -25.07 11.44 -6.49
C ARG A 157 -25.15 12.12 -7.85
N ILE A 158 -25.67 11.41 -8.82
CA ILE A 158 -25.92 11.87 -10.18
C ILE A 158 -27.43 11.85 -10.39
N GLU A 159 -28.03 12.99 -10.65
CA GLU A 159 -29.46 13.10 -10.94
C GLU A 159 -29.66 13.30 -12.44
N LEU A 160 -30.64 12.58 -12.99
CA LEU A 160 -30.97 12.62 -14.39
C LEU A 160 -32.33 13.28 -14.62
N TRP A 161 -32.42 14.10 -15.65
CA TRP A 161 -33.67 14.56 -16.20
C TRP A 161 -33.94 13.82 -17.54
N GLY A 162 -34.80 12.82 -17.50
CA GLY A 162 -34.84 11.82 -18.57
C GLY A 162 -33.56 11.01 -18.59
N ASP A 163 -32.83 11.06 -19.71
CA ASP A 163 -31.54 10.41 -19.87
C ASP A 163 -30.33 11.39 -19.70
N ASP A 164 -30.59 12.68 -19.51
CA ASP A 164 -29.55 13.69 -19.44
C ASP A 164 -29.13 13.95 -17.97
N VAL A 165 -27.83 14.09 -17.73
CA VAL A 165 -27.27 14.40 -16.41
C VAL A 165 -27.59 15.85 -16.06
N ASP A 166 -28.50 16.05 -15.10
CA ASP A 166 -28.92 17.37 -14.60
C ASP A 166 -27.95 17.89 -13.53
N SER A 167 -27.60 17.05 -12.56
CA SER A 167 -26.70 17.44 -11.48
C SER A 167 -25.76 16.31 -11.03
N ILE A 168 -24.55 16.72 -10.60
CA ILE A 168 -23.57 15.81 -9.99
C ILE A 168 -23.15 16.44 -8.66
N ARG A 169 -23.21 15.69 -7.54
CA ARG A 169 -22.84 16.24 -6.23
C ARG A 169 -22.26 15.18 -5.30
N LEU A 170 -21.35 15.59 -4.44
CA LEU A 170 -20.93 14.80 -3.29
C LEU A 170 -22.00 14.86 -2.22
N PHE A 171 -22.19 13.78 -1.49
CA PHE A 171 -23.12 13.75 -0.35
C PHE A 171 -22.54 12.95 0.83
N ASP A 172 -23.03 13.23 2.02
CA ASP A 172 -22.67 12.51 3.25
C ASP A 172 -23.54 11.26 3.40
N VAL A 173 -22.90 10.11 3.62
CA VAL A 173 -23.57 8.81 3.72
C VAL A 173 -24.60 8.78 4.85
N SER A 174 -24.25 9.32 6.01
CA SER A 174 -25.04 9.21 7.23
C SER A 174 -26.26 10.13 7.21
N THR A 175 -26.08 11.35 6.70
CA THR A 175 -27.14 12.37 6.67
C THR A 175 -27.88 12.47 5.34
N GLN A 176 -27.34 11.86 4.28
CA GLN A 176 -27.82 11.95 2.90
C GLN A 176 -27.87 13.39 2.32
N ARG A 177 -27.19 14.33 2.98
CA ARG A 177 -27.16 15.74 2.58
C ARG A 177 -26.04 16.00 1.58
N SER A 178 -26.32 16.84 0.59
CA SER A 178 -25.30 17.32 -0.36
C SER A 178 -24.20 18.10 0.37
N LEU A 179 -22.96 17.81 0.00
CA LEU A 179 -21.77 18.47 0.52
C LEU A 179 -21.22 19.50 -0.46
N LYS A 180 -21.15 19.14 -1.76
CA LYS A 180 -20.54 19.95 -2.80
C LYS A 180 -21.10 19.57 -4.18
N ASP A 181 -21.40 20.57 -5.00
CA ASP A 181 -21.71 20.36 -6.42
C ASP A 181 -20.43 20.18 -7.23
N LEU A 182 -20.51 19.31 -8.25
CA LEU A 182 -19.43 18.99 -9.19
C LEU A 182 -19.92 19.24 -10.62
N ASP A 183 -19.01 19.63 -11.51
CA ASP A 183 -19.28 19.73 -12.94
C ASP A 183 -19.01 18.41 -13.67
N GLU A 184 -18.08 17.63 -13.13
CA GLU A 184 -17.73 16.29 -13.63
C GLU A 184 -17.33 15.36 -12.49
N VAL A 185 -17.42 14.05 -12.73
CA VAL A 185 -16.91 12.99 -11.88
C VAL A 185 -16.19 11.94 -12.69
N THR A 186 -15.04 11.47 -12.19
CA THR A 186 -14.29 10.36 -12.79
C THR A 186 -14.38 9.15 -11.86
N LEU A 187 -14.97 8.07 -12.36
CA LEU A 187 -15.17 6.82 -11.66
C LEU A 187 -14.09 5.83 -12.06
N PHE A 188 -13.28 5.43 -11.08
CA PHE A 188 -12.31 4.37 -11.21
C PHE A 188 -12.96 3.02 -10.90
N PRO A 189 -12.44 1.91 -11.43
CA PRO A 189 -12.89 0.57 -11.04
C PRO A 189 -12.85 0.37 -9.52
N ALA A 190 -13.79 -0.39 -8.99
CA ALA A 190 -13.82 -0.80 -7.58
C ALA A 190 -12.96 -2.06 -7.34
N SER A 191 -12.42 -2.66 -8.38
CA SER A 191 -11.51 -3.81 -8.34
C SER A 191 -10.32 -3.58 -9.29
N GLU A 192 -9.16 -4.15 -8.97
CA GLU A 192 -8.01 -4.18 -9.88
C GLU A 192 -8.25 -5.12 -11.07
N THR A 193 -9.10 -6.11 -10.89
CA THR A 193 -9.47 -7.09 -11.91
C THR A 193 -10.78 -6.68 -12.57
N VAL A 194 -10.72 -6.20 -13.80
CA VAL A 194 -11.89 -5.78 -14.58
C VAL A 194 -12.01 -6.70 -15.78
N LEU A 195 -13.16 -7.38 -15.90
CA LEU A 195 -13.41 -8.37 -16.94
C LEU A 195 -14.73 -8.07 -17.67
N THR A 196 -14.70 -8.07 -19.00
CA THR A 196 -15.91 -8.11 -19.81
C THR A 196 -16.64 -9.44 -19.65
N SER A 197 -17.91 -9.48 -20.04
CA SER A 197 -18.69 -10.72 -20.06
C SER A 197 -18.05 -11.82 -20.94
N ASP A 198 -17.40 -11.42 -22.04
CA ASP A 198 -16.73 -12.35 -22.94
C ASP A 198 -15.40 -12.85 -22.37
N GLU A 199 -14.60 -11.97 -21.73
CA GLU A 199 -13.38 -12.38 -21.02
C GLU A 199 -13.70 -13.31 -19.85
N LYS A 200 -14.79 -13.06 -19.10
CA LYS A 200 -15.27 -13.97 -18.04
C LYS A 200 -15.58 -15.34 -18.60
N LYS A 201 -16.36 -15.43 -19.69
CA LYS A 201 -16.72 -16.71 -20.32
C LYS A 201 -15.49 -17.45 -20.79
N ALA A 202 -14.60 -16.78 -21.53
CA ALA A 202 -13.39 -17.37 -22.06
C ALA A 202 -12.46 -17.90 -20.94
N GLY A 203 -12.29 -17.12 -19.84
CA GLY A 203 -11.53 -17.55 -18.68
C GLY A 203 -12.13 -18.77 -17.98
N ILE A 204 -13.46 -18.77 -17.78
CA ILE A 204 -14.18 -19.91 -17.19
C ILE A 204 -14.00 -21.17 -18.03
N GLU A 205 -14.09 -21.08 -19.36
CA GLU A 205 -13.85 -22.22 -20.25
C GLU A 205 -12.43 -22.79 -20.13
N LYS A 206 -11.40 -21.91 -20.01
CA LYS A 206 -10.02 -22.35 -19.76
C LYS A 206 -9.91 -23.07 -18.41
N ILE A 207 -10.53 -22.52 -17.34
CA ILE A 207 -10.58 -23.09 -15.99
C ILE A 207 -11.25 -24.48 -16.01
N GLU A 208 -12.43 -24.59 -16.60
CA GLU A 208 -13.18 -25.87 -16.71
C GLU A 208 -12.40 -26.93 -17.47
N LYS A 209 -11.73 -26.54 -18.56
CA LYS A 209 -10.88 -27.44 -19.36
C LYS A 209 -9.73 -28.00 -18.56
N ASP A 210 -9.03 -27.16 -17.79
CA ASP A 210 -7.90 -27.62 -16.97
C ASP A 210 -8.36 -28.41 -15.75
N ALA A 211 -9.48 -28.02 -15.13
CA ALA A 211 -10.11 -28.79 -14.05
C ALA A 211 -10.49 -30.20 -14.51
N LYS A 212 -11.09 -30.32 -15.71
CA LYS A 212 -11.43 -31.63 -16.30
C LYS A 212 -10.20 -32.49 -16.52
N LYS A 213 -9.12 -31.92 -17.12
CA LYS A 213 -7.87 -32.66 -17.33
C LYS A 213 -7.27 -33.15 -16.01
N LEU A 214 -7.27 -32.28 -14.99
CA LEU A 214 -6.70 -32.62 -13.67
C LEU A 214 -7.57 -33.66 -12.96
N SER A 215 -8.89 -33.52 -13.01
CA SER A 215 -9.85 -34.49 -12.46
C SER A 215 -9.70 -35.88 -13.11
N ASP A 216 -9.56 -35.94 -14.44
CA ASP A 216 -9.35 -37.17 -15.17
C ASP A 216 -8.02 -37.83 -14.82
N LYS A 217 -6.98 -37.03 -14.59
CA LYS A 217 -5.69 -37.52 -14.09
C LYS A 217 -5.82 -38.14 -12.68
N PHE A 218 -6.47 -37.42 -11.76
CA PHE A 218 -6.70 -37.93 -10.40
C PHE A 218 -7.51 -39.24 -10.40
N ARG A 219 -8.54 -39.34 -11.23
CA ARG A 219 -9.32 -40.60 -11.36
C ARG A 219 -8.47 -41.78 -11.85
N LYS A 220 -7.55 -41.53 -12.80
CA LYS A 220 -6.60 -42.58 -13.27
C LYS A 220 -5.61 -42.98 -12.18
N GLU A 221 -5.29 -42.10 -11.26
CA GLU A 221 -4.44 -42.33 -10.11
C GLU A 221 -5.21 -42.86 -8.88
N PHE A 222 -6.51 -43.18 -9.01
CA PHE A 222 -7.42 -43.60 -7.93
C PHE A 222 -7.61 -42.57 -6.81
N LYS A 223 -7.34 -41.31 -7.07
CA LYS A 223 -7.53 -40.16 -6.17
C LYS A 223 -8.92 -39.52 -6.39
N THR A 224 -9.97 -40.23 -5.97
CA THR A 224 -11.36 -39.86 -6.26
C THR A 224 -11.81 -38.62 -5.46
N GLU A 225 -11.30 -38.46 -4.24
CA GLU A 225 -11.59 -37.29 -3.40
C GLU A 225 -11.00 -36.02 -4.00
N GLU A 226 -9.75 -36.06 -4.46
CA GLU A 226 -9.08 -34.94 -5.11
C GLU A 226 -9.79 -34.55 -6.43
N ALA A 227 -10.21 -35.57 -7.21
CA ALA A 227 -10.98 -35.35 -8.43
C ALA A 227 -12.33 -34.69 -8.16
N PHE A 228 -13.03 -35.08 -7.10
CA PHE A 228 -14.29 -34.45 -6.67
C PHE A 228 -14.04 -33.00 -6.20
N ARG A 229 -13.05 -32.82 -5.36
CA ARG A 229 -12.72 -31.51 -4.75
C ARG A 229 -12.42 -30.44 -5.79
N ILE A 230 -11.57 -30.74 -6.79
CA ILE A 230 -11.27 -29.76 -7.84
C ILE A 230 -12.48 -29.44 -8.70
N THR A 231 -13.31 -30.41 -8.99
CA THR A 231 -14.53 -30.20 -9.79
C THR A 231 -15.52 -29.33 -9.03
N GLU A 232 -15.71 -29.59 -7.73
CA GLU A 232 -16.62 -28.83 -6.88
C GLU A 232 -16.13 -27.41 -6.64
N SER A 233 -14.83 -27.22 -6.38
CA SER A 233 -14.23 -25.90 -6.22
C SER A 233 -14.42 -25.02 -7.46
N VAL A 234 -14.21 -25.57 -8.66
CA VAL A 234 -14.42 -24.85 -9.92
C VAL A 234 -15.90 -24.55 -10.17
N ARG A 235 -16.81 -25.48 -9.83
CA ARG A 235 -18.25 -25.23 -9.91
C ARG A 235 -18.68 -24.05 -9.03
N GLN A 236 -18.24 -24.04 -7.77
CA GLN A 236 -18.54 -22.97 -6.83
C GLN A 236 -17.93 -21.62 -7.27
N PHE A 237 -16.69 -21.64 -7.79
CA PHE A 237 -16.09 -20.42 -8.35
C PHE A 237 -16.89 -19.89 -9.53
N LYS A 238 -17.31 -20.76 -10.46
CA LYS A 238 -18.10 -20.37 -11.64
C LYS A 238 -19.43 -19.76 -11.23
N GLU A 239 -20.15 -20.35 -10.27
CA GLU A 239 -21.40 -19.82 -9.76
C GLU A 239 -21.21 -18.42 -9.17
N ARG A 240 -20.17 -18.23 -8.32
CA ARG A 240 -19.87 -16.94 -7.71
C ARG A 240 -19.53 -15.86 -8.75
N ILE A 241 -18.65 -16.14 -9.71
CA ILE A 241 -18.22 -15.13 -10.69
C ILE A 241 -19.31 -14.74 -11.68
N LEU A 242 -20.31 -15.62 -11.91
CA LEU A 242 -21.44 -15.34 -12.79
C LEU A 242 -22.61 -14.64 -12.06
N GLU A 243 -22.82 -14.96 -10.79
CA GLU A 243 -23.97 -14.47 -10.01
C GLU A 243 -23.65 -13.23 -9.19
N LEU A 244 -22.40 -13.09 -8.70
CA LEU A 244 -21.96 -11.99 -7.86
C LEU A 244 -21.13 -10.96 -8.63
N SER A 245 -21.05 -9.75 -8.07
CA SER A 245 -20.14 -8.73 -8.59
C SER A 245 -18.69 -9.18 -8.45
N MET A 246 -17.79 -8.58 -9.25
CA MET A 246 -16.34 -8.88 -9.27
C MET A 246 -15.58 -8.60 -7.95
N ALA A 247 -16.29 -8.15 -6.92
CA ALA A 247 -15.71 -7.87 -5.60
C ALA A 247 -15.22 -9.13 -4.85
N ASP A 248 -15.45 -10.34 -5.43
CA ASP A 248 -14.99 -11.58 -4.82
C ASP A 248 -13.46 -11.72 -4.99
N SER A 249 -12.76 -11.75 -3.87
CA SER A 249 -11.30 -11.85 -3.75
C SER A 249 -10.68 -13.06 -4.47
N ASN A 250 -11.49 -14.05 -4.82
CA ASN A 250 -11.02 -15.27 -5.47
C ASN A 250 -10.64 -15.10 -6.95
N VAL A 251 -11.10 -14.06 -7.64
CA VAL A 251 -10.75 -13.83 -9.07
C VAL A 251 -9.25 -13.63 -9.25
N GLU A 252 -8.59 -13.01 -8.28
CA GLU A 252 -7.15 -12.73 -8.33
C GLU A 252 -6.29 -14.00 -8.34
N SER A 253 -6.75 -15.08 -7.72
CA SER A 253 -6.05 -16.38 -7.75
C SER A 253 -6.15 -17.08 -9.11
N TYR A 254 -7.06 -16.65 -9.97
CA TYR A 254 -7.25 -17.16 -11.33
C TYR A 254 -6.84 -16.14 -12.40
N ILE A 255 -6.08 -15.12 -12.06
CA ILE A 255 -5.73 -14.00 -12.95
C ILE A 255 -5.13 -14.49 -14.28
N GLU A 256 -4.30 -15.52 -14.29
CA GLU A 256 -3.65 -16.13 -15.45
C GLU A 256 -4.62 -16.86 -16.39
N TYR A 257 -5.82 -17.17 -15.93
CA TYR A 257 -6.88 -17.74 -16.80
C TYR A 257 -7.65 -16.67 -17.56
N PHE A 258 -7.72 -15.45 -17.01
CA PHE A 258 -8.51 -14.36 -17.57
C PHE A 258 -7.69 -13.40 -18.42
N TYR A 259 -6.40 -13.25 -18.14
CA TYR A 259 -5.53 -12.33 -18.86
C TYR A 259 -4.44 -13.09 -19.60
N ASP A 260 -4.22 -12.74 -20.87
CA ASP A 260 -3.15 -13.34 -21.68
C ASP A 260 -1.77 -12.77 -21.30
N GLU A 261 -1.74 -11.61 -20.65
CA GLU A 261 -0.54 -10.96 -20.16
C GLU A 261 -0.82 -10.35 -18.79
N THR A 262 0.05 -10.64 -17.83
CA THR A 262 0.09 -10.03 -16.51
C THR A 262 1.42 -9.32 -16.31
N VAL A 263 1.45 -8.33 -15.43
CA VAL A 263 2.62 -7.49 -15.18
C VAL A 263 2.88 -7.35 -13.69
N SER A 264 4.09 -6.94 -13.32
CA SER A 264 4.38 -6.47 -11.96
C SER A 264 4.00 -5.00 -11.84
N ILE A 265 3.62 -4.55 -10.64
CA ILE A 265 3.44 -3.11 -10.39
C ILE A 265 4.69 -2.27 -10.72
N ILE A 266 5.87 -2.87 -10.73
CA ILE A 266 7.11 -2.22 -11.17
C ILE A 266 6.95 -1.66 -12.60
N ASP A 267 6.18 -2.34 -13.42
CA ASP A 267 5.99 -1.99 -14.83
C ASP A 267 5.03 -0.79 -15.03
N TYR A 268 4.25 -0.44 -13.99
CA TYR A 268 3.38 0.75 -14.00
C TYR A 268 4.17 2.07 -13.97
N PHE A 269 5.41 2.03 -13.48
CA PHE A 269 6.22 3.22 -13.26
C PHE A 269 7.15 3.53 -14.44
N ASP A 270 7.13 4.79 -14.87
CA ASP A 270 8.08 5.28 -15.89
C ASP A 270 9.53 5.22 -15.39
N LYS A 271 10.42 4.80 -16.28
CA LYS A 271 11.86 4.65 -15.98
C LYS A 271 12.58 5.96 -15.72
N LYS A 272 12.11 7.07 -16.31
CA LYS A 272 12.81 8.36 -16.24
C LYS A 272 12.42 9.18 -15.02
N ASN A 273 11.15 9.12 -14.66
CA ASN A 273 10.55 10.02 -13.66
C ASN A 273 10.27 9.34 -12.32
N THR A 274 10.70 8.07 -12.16
CA THR A 274 10.52 7.31 -10.92
C THR A 274 11.84 6.91 -10.30
N LEU A 275 11.98 7.12 -9.00
CA LEU A 275 13.08 6.62 -8.18
C LEU A 275 12.60 5.49 -7.26
N PHE A 276 13.19 4.31 -7.38
CA PHE A 276 12.99 3.21 -6.46
C PHE A 276 14.00 3.31 -5.31
N ILE A 277 13.54 3.26 -4.08
CA ILE A 277 14.38 3.36 -2.88
C ILE A 277 14.20 2.06 -2.08
N LEU A 278 15.25 1.26 -2.00
CA LEU A 278 15.23 -0.05 -1.35
C LEU A 278 15.78 0.07 0.08
N ASP A 279 14.97 -0.26 1.07
CA ASP A 279 15.36 -0.33 2.48
C ASP A 279 15.97 -1.70 2.79
N GLU A 280 17.27 -1.75 3.08
CA GLU A 280 18.02 -2.99 3.40
C GLU A 280 17.89 -4.08 2.31
N PRO A 281 18.40 -3.86 1.09
CA PRO A 281 18.16 -4.74 -0.06
C PRO A 281 18.60 -6.19 0.12
N ALA A 282 19.60 -6.47 0.94
CA ALA A 282 19.98 -7.85 1.27
C ALA A 282 18.84 -8.57 2.00
N ARG A 283 18.19 -7.89 2.94
CA ARG A 283 17.05 -8.40 3.68
C ARG A 283 15.81 -8.57 2.77
N LEU A 284 15.61 -7.63 1.83
CA LEU A 284 14.54 -7.76 0.84
C LEU A 284 14.71 -9.03 0.00
N ALA A 285 15.92 -9.29 -0.47
CA ALA A 285 16.20 -10.49 -1.28
C ALA A 285 16.05 -11.79 -0.48
N GLU A 286 16.46 -11.82 0.79
CA GLU A 286 16.28 -12.99 1.66
C GLU A 286 14.80 -13.30 1.86
N LEU A 287 14.00 -12.29 2.19
CA LEU A 287 12.56 -12.45 2.39
C LEU A 287 11.85 -12.83 1.09
N ALA A 288 12.19 -12.20 -0.04
CA ALA A 288 11.62 -12.56 -1.34
C ALA A 288 11.86 -14.03 -1.69
N ASN A 289 13.07 -14.56 -1.45
CA ASN A 289 13.36 -15.98 -1.66
C ASN A 289 12.57 -16.87 -0.69
N ALA A 290 12.39 -16.46 0.55
CA ALA A 290 11.58 -17.20 1.53
C ALA A 290 10.11 -17.24 1.11
N THR A 291 9.53 -16.10 0.72
CA THR A 291 8.15 -16.00 0.21
C THR A 291 7.96 -16.87 -1.04
N GLU A 292 8.89 -16.82 -1.99
CA GLU A 292 8.85 -17.67 -3.20
C GLU A 292 8.85 -19.15 -2.84
N LEU A 293 9.73 -19.58 -1.92
CA LEU A 293 9.83 -20.98 -1.50
C LEU A 293 8.53 -21.43 -0.82
N GLU A 294 8.04 -20.66 0.13
CA GLU A 294 6.81 -20.95 0.87
C GLU A 294 5.61 -21.04 -0.07
N PHE A 295 5.49 -20.09 -1.00
CA PHE A 295 4.43 -20.12 -2.01
C PHE A 295 4.50 -21.37 -2.87
N ARG A 296 5.69 -21.72 -3.39
CA ARG A 296 5.87 -22.94 -4.22
C ARG A 296 5.54 -24.24 -3.48
N GLU A 297 5.98 -24.35 -2.23
CA GLU A 297 5.68 -25.53 -1.40
C GLU A 297 4.17 -25.63 -1.11
N SER A 298 3.54 -24.50 -0.76
CA SER A 298 2.09 -24.45 -0.55
C SER A 298 1.32 -24.80 -1.83
N MET A 299 1.68 -24.24 -2.98
CA MET A 299 1.00 -24.52 -4.25
C MET A 299 1.21 -25.96 -4.70
N LYS A 300 2.40 -26.53 -4.52
CA LYS A 300 2.65 -27.96 -4.78
C LYS A 300 1.68 -28.84 -3.99
N HIS A 301 1.57 -28.61 -2.69
CA HIS A 301 0.66 -29.36 -1.84
C HIS A 301 -0.81 -29.18 -2.27
N ARG A 302 -1.23 -27.95 -2.58
CA ARG A 302 -2.59 -27.65 -3.03
C ARG A 302 -2.92 -28.31 -4.37
N LEU A 303 -1.98 -28.32 -5.32
CA LEU A 303 -2.13 -29.02 -6.60
C LEU A 303 -2.26 -30.53 -6.41
N GLU A 304 -1.42 -31.14 -5.56
CA GLU A 304 -1.45 -32.58 -5.26
C GLU A 304 -2.76 -33.01 -4.58
N LYS A 305 -3.39 -32.11 -3.82
CA LYS A 305 -4.63 -32.36 -3.08
C LYS A 305 -5.90 -31.88 -3.78
N GLY A 306 -5.80 -31.35 -5.00
CA GLY A 306 -6.95 -30.86 -5.77
C GLY A 306 -7.58 -29.57 -5.24
N TYR A 307 -6.80 -28.71 -4.57
CA TYR A 307 -7.25 -27.39 -4.10
C TYR A 307 -6.87 -26.25 -5.05
N ALA A 308 -6.05 -26.50 -6.05
CA ALA A 308 -5.60 -25.50 -7.00
C ALA A 308 -5.49 -26.10 -8.41
N LEU A 309 -5.58 -25.24 -9.42
CA LEU A 309 -5.32 -25.56 -10.82
C LEU A 309 -3.88 -25.15 -11.19
N PRO A 310 -3.31 -25.69 -12.28
CA PRO A 310 -1.92 -25.43 -12.66
C PRO A 310 -1.54 -23.95 -12.71
N LEU A 311 -2.34 -23.11 -13.38
CA LEU A 311 -2.03 -21.66 -13.51
C LEU A 311 -2.20 -20.86 -12.20
N ASN A 312 -2.84 -21.43 -11.16
CA ASN A 312 -2.82 -20.80 -9.85
C ASN A 312 -1.40 -20.79 -9.23
N ALA A 313 -0.49 -21.62 -9.69
CA ALA A 313 0.91 -21.63 -9.25
C ALA A 313 1.78 -20.57 -9.95
N ASP A 314 1.29 -19.95 -11.01
CA ASP A 314 2.03 -18.99 -11.85
C ASP A 314 1.68 -17.52 -11.56
N ILE A 315 1.02 -17.24 -10.43
CA ILE A 315 0.57 -15.88 -10.06
C ILE A 315 1.62 -15.07 -9.27
N LEU A 316 2.83 -15.61 -9.12
CA LEU A 316 3.92 -14.97 -8.39
C LEU A 316 5.21 -15.01 -9.22
N TYR A 317 5.78 -13.84 -9.52
CA TYR A 317 7.12 -13.74 -10.10
C TYR A 317 8.17 -14.27 -9.14
N SER A 318 9.21 -14.91 -9.67
CA SER A 318 10.35 -15.30 -8.84
C SER A 318 11.08 -14.10 -8.25
N ALA A 319 11.73 -14.29 -7.11
CA ALA A 319 12.56 -13.26 -6.48
C ALA A 319 13.65 -12.74 -7.44
N LYS A 320 14.24 -13.65 -8.24
CA LYS A 320 15.26 -13.31 -9.23
C LYS A 320 14.73 -12.43 -10.36
N GLU A 321 13.58 -12.74 -10.91
CA GLU A 321 12.93 -11.94 -11.97
C GLU A 321 12.57 -10.56 -11.45
N THR A 322 11.97 -10.49 -10.26
CA THR A 322 11.59 -9.24 -9.61
C THR A 322 12.81 -8.34 -9.33
N LEU A 323 13.90 -8.91 -8.79
CA LEU A 323 15.16 -8.19 -8.58
C LEU A 323 15.75 -7.68 -9.90
N SER A 324 15.68 -8.48 -10.98
CA SER A 324 16.10 -8.07 -12.31
C SER A 324 15.27 -6.89 -12.81
N LYS A 325 13.95 -6.93 -12.69
CA LYS A 325 13.07 -5.82 -13.09
C LYS A 325 13.42 -4.53 -12.35
N VAL A 326 13.60 -4.58 -11.02
CA VAL A 326 13.98 -3.43 -10.19
C VAL A 326 15.35 -2.88 -10.62
N SER A 327 16.32 -3.76 -10.93
CA SER A 327 17.68 -3.35 -11.33
C SER A 327 17.73 -2.57 -12.65
N LEU A 328 16.69 -2.70 -13.48
CA LEU A 328 16.56 -1.94 -14.75
C LEU A 328 15.97 -0.54 -14.55
N LYS A 329 15.50 -0.23 -13.33
CA LYS A 329 14.96 1.09 -12.98
C LYS A 329 16.03 1.97 -12.33
N ARG A 330 15.73 3.27 -12.13
CA ARG A 330 16.55 4.15 -11.30
C ARG A 330 16.36 3.75 -9.84
N THR A 331 17.42 3.25 -9.23
CA THR A 331 17.32 2.64 -7.89
C THR A 331 18.40 3.19 -6.97
N ALA A 332 18.00 3.55 -5.76
CA ALA A 332 18.87 3.85 -4.63
C ALA A 332 18.68 2.80 -3.55
N ALA A 333 19.75 2.38 -2.88
CA ALA A 333 19.72 1.44 -1.78
C ALA A 333 20.15 2.13 -0.49
N LEU A 334 19.35 2.00 0.54
CA LEU A 334 19.62 2.53 1.87
C LEU A 334 19.98 1.38 2.82
N CYS A 335 21.23 1.35 3.26
CA CYS A 335 21.76 0.33 4.15
C CYS A 335 22.23 0.94 5.47
N SER A 336 21.88 0.35 6.59
CA SER A 336 22.35 0.79 7.90
C SER A 336 23.80 0.39 8.17
N LEU A 337 24.24 -0.69 7.55
CA LEU A 337 25.60 -1.22 7.67
C LEU A 337 26.28 -1.31 6.30
N PRO A 338 27.62 -1.22 6.24
CA PRO A 338 28.36 -1.44 5.01
C PRO A 338 28.07 -2.82 4.41
N VAL A 339 27.65 -2.87 3.17
CA VAL A 339 27.32 -4.12 2.47
C VAL A 339 28.59 -4.75 1.90
N ARG A 340 28.99 -5.92 2.38
CA ARG A 340 30.15 -6.66 1.86
C ARG A 340 29.86 -7.39 0.56
N LYS A 341 28.64 -7.87 0.36
CA LYS A 341 28.15 -8.49 -0.88
C LYS A 341 26.84 -7.84 -1.27
N SER A 342 26.82 -7.11 -2.35
CA SER A 342 25.59 -6.49 -2.84
C SER A 342 24.77 -7.50 -3.63
N VAL A 343 23.45 -7.43 -3.47
CA VAL A 343 22.47 -8.21 -4.26
C VAL A 343 22.45 -7.73 -5.71
N TYR A 344 22.89 -6.50 -5.95
CA TYR A 344 23.01 -5.91 -7.27
C TYR A 344 24.28 -5.05 -7.36
N LYS A 345 24.71 -4.78 -8.59
CA LYS A 345 25.93 -4.01 -8.87
C LYS A 345 25.65 -2.52 -8.73
N ALA A 346 26.08 -1.90 -7.63
CA ALA A 346 25.97 -0.47 -7.44
C ALA A 346 26.93 0.29 -8.37
N LYS A 347 26.47 1.40 -8.95
CA LYS A 347 27.29 2.33 -9.76
C LYS A 347 28.13 3.24 -8.88
N ALA A 348 27.61 3.67 -7.74
CA ALA A 348 28.28 4.50 -6.75
C ALA A 348 27.84 4.10 -5.33
N VAL A 349 28.72 4.25 -4.37
CA VAL A 349 28.46 4.00 -2.95
C VAL A 349 28.89 5.23 -2.16
N HIS A 350 27.98 5.79 -1.37
CA HIS A 350 28.23 6.95 -0.53
C HIS A 350 27.99 6.58 0.94
N SER A 351 28.89 7.03 1.81
CA SER A 351 28.73 6.86 3.24
C SER A 351 28.30 8.18 3.87
N ILE A 352 27.16 8.15 4.57
CA ILE A 352 26.62 9.31 5.29
C ILE A 352 26.79 9.05 6.78
N VAL A 353 27.64 9.86 7.44
CA VAL A 353 27.86 9.76 8.87
C VAL A 353 26.73 10.45 9.62
N THR A 354 25.97 9.66 10.40
CA THR A 354 24.87 10.16 11.24
C THR A 354 25.02 9.67 12.66
N LYS A 355 24.44 10.44 13.61
CA LYS A 355 24.35 10.05 15.01
C LYS A 355 22.89 10.12 15.46
N PRO A 356 22.44 9.20 16.34
CA PRO A 356 21.15 9.35 17.00
C PRO A 356 21.17 10.57 17.92
N VAL A 357 20.05 11.24 18.04
CA VAL A 357 19.86 12.25 19.08
C VAL A 357 19.68 11.52 20.41
N SER A 358 20.44 11.92 21.43
CA SER A 358 20.27 11.36 22.77
C SER A 358 18.96 11.87 23.39
N PRO A 359 18.13 10.99 23.98
CA PRO A 359 16.89 11.42 24.59
C PRO A 359 17.15 12.31 25.82
N TYR A 360 16.45 13.42 25.88
CA TYR A 360 16.58 14.39 27.00
C TYR A 360 15.78 14.00 28.24
N ASN A 361 14.94 12.97 28.14
CA ASN A 361 14.12 12.44 29.25
C ASN A 361 13.31 13.53 29.99
N SER A 362 12.76 14.46 29.25
CA SER A 362 12.04 15.64 29.75
C SER A 362 12.89 16.63 30.55
N SER A 363 14.22 16.55 30.48
CA SER A 363 15.10 17.56 31.05
C SER A 363 15.26 18.75 30.11
N PHE A 364 14.48 19.78 30.34
CA PHE A 364 14.55 21.00 29.54
C PHE A 364 15.89 21.73 29.68
N GLU A 365 16.52 21.69 30.85
CA GLU A 365 17.84 22.27 31.04
C GLU A 365 18.92 21.63 30.17
N MET A 366 18.87 20.29 30.05
CA MET A 366 19.79 19.56 29.15
C MET A 366 19.60 19.95 27.71
N LEU A 367 18.34 20.07 27.26
CA LEU A 367 18.00 20.53 25.91
C LEU A 367 18.57 21.92 25.65
N VAL A 368 18.32 22.89 26.54
CA VAL A 368 18.83 24.28 26.42
C VAL A 368 20.35 24.31 26.34
N LYS A 369 21.03 23.54 27.22
CA LYS A 369 22.51 23.43 27.24
C LYS A 369 23.05 22.88 25.91
N ASP A 370 22.42 21.84 25.35
CA ASP A 370 22.89 21.22 24.12
C ASP A 370 22.54 22.09 22.90
N LEU A 371 21.37 22.72 22.85
CA LEU A 371 21.05 23.71 21.84
C LEU A 371 22.05 24.88 21.85
N GLY A 372 22.46 25.33 23.04
CA GLY A 372 23.51 26.34 23.19
C GLY A 372 24.86 25.90 22.62
N LYS A 373 25.25 24.61 22.81
CA LYS A 373 26.46 24.03 22.20
C LYS A 373 26.30 23.93 20.67
N HIS A 374 25.18 23.44 20.18
CA HIS A 374 24.93 23.35 18.74
C HIS A 374 25.01 24.72 18.08
N LYS A 375 24.41 25.73 18.68
CA LYS A 375 24.48 27.12 18.19
C LYS A 375 25.93 27.64 18.15
N LYS A 376 26.72 27.45 19.21
CA LYS A 376 28.14 27.86 19.25
C LYS A 376 28.97 27.14 18.18
N ASN A 377 28.64 25.90 17.85
CA ASN A 377 29.35 25.09 16.85
C ASN A 377 28.85 25.34 15.43
N GLY A 378 27.91 26.26 15.22
CA GLY A 378 27.41 26.62 13.90
C GLY A 378 26.42 25.63 13.29
N TYR A 379 25.71 24.86 14.16
CA TYR A 379 24.68 23.92 13.71
C TYR A 379 23.39 24.65 13.29
N ARG A 380 22.71 24.03 12.33
CA ARG A 380 21.31 24.29 11.99
C ARG A 380 20.46 23.28 12.74
N VAL A 381 19.45 23.74 13.47
CA VAL A 381 18.63 22.88 14.32
C VAL A 381 17.16 22.97 13.91
N ILE A 382 16.53 21.81 13.70
CA ILE A 382 15.09 21.70 13.52
C ILE A 382 14.52 20.87 14.68
N LEU A 383 13.50 21.40 15.36
CA LEU A 383 12.70 20.71 16.36
C LEU A 383 11.32 20.42 15.75
N VAL A 384 10.90 19.16 15.77
CA VAL A 384 9.60 18.73 15.19
C VAL A 384 8.64 18.39 16.31
N SER A 385 7.48 19.06 16.35
CA SER A 385 6.42 18.80 17.32
C SER A 385 5.12 18.39 16.64
N ALA A 386 4.46 17.40 17.18
CA ALA A 386 3.17 16.89 16.67
C ALA A 386 1.96 17.80 16.99
N SER A 387 2.19 18.93 17.67
CA SER A 387 1.15 19.90 18.02
C SER A 387 1.62 21.32 17.77
N ARG A 388 0.85 22.07 16.96
CA ARG A 388 1.13 23.50 16.71
C ARG A 388 1.21 24.33 18.00
N THR A 389 0.30 24.08 18.94
CA THR A 389 0.28 24.77 20.24
C THR A 389 1.52 24.48 21.05
N LYS A 390 1.95 23.21 21.12
CA LYS A 390 3.19 22.83 21.81
C LYS A 390 4.43 23.40 21.12
N ALA A 391 4.46 23.42 19.77
CA ALA A 391 5.56 23.98 19.01
C ALA A 391 5.75 25.49 19.30
N LYS A 392 4.65 26.26 19.32
CA LYS A 392 4.68 27.70 19.67
C LYS A 392 5.18 27.90 21.09
N ARG A 393 4.63 27.16 22.06
CA ARG A 393 5.06 27.21 23.46
C ARG A 393 6.53 26.85 23.63
N LEU A 394 7.00 25.79 22.97
CA LEU A 394 8.42 25.40 23.02
C LEU A 394 9.33 26.52 22.49
N ALA A 395 8.91 27.27 21.46
CA ALA A 395 9.65 28.41 20.95
C ALA A 395 9.74 29.55 21.98
N GLU A 396 8.67 29.81 22.74
CA GLU A 396 8.62 30.79 23.81
C GLU A 396 9.51 30.39 24.98
N ASP A 397 9.35 29.16 25.47
CA ASP A 397 10.14 28.60 26.59
C ASP A 397 11.65 28.63 26.27
N LEU A 398 12.05 28.31 25.03
CA LEU A 398 13.44 28.38 24.59
C LEU A 398 13.98 29.82 24.55
N ARG A 399 13.16 30.79 24.08
CA ARG A 399 13.55 32.20 24.05
C ARG A 399 13.74 32.78 25.46
N GLU A 400 12.85 32.45 26.40
CA GLU A 400 12.99 32.82 27.81
C GLU A 400 14.30 32.29 28.44
N ASN A 401 14.80 31.13 27.95
CA ASN A 401 16.06 30.53 28.38
C ASN A 401 17.26 30.94 27.51
N GLY A 402 17.16 32.02 26.74
CA GLY A 402 18.26 32.61 25.98
C GLY A 402 18.61 31.89 24.67
N ILE A 403 17.79 30.97 24.18
CA ILE A 403 17.92 30.34 22.87
C ILE A 403 17.00 31.05 21.87
N SER A 404 17.57 31.71 20.85
CA SER A 404 16.80 32.31 19.76
C SER A 404 16.15 31.21 18.93
N ALA A 405 14.93 30.84 19.28
CA ALA A 405 14.12 29.85 18.58
C ALA A 405 12.83 30.49 18.05
N PHE A 406 12.32 29.98 16.94
CA PHE A 406 11.05 30.46 16.36
C PHE A 406 10.27 29.28 15.78
N PHE A 407 8.95 29.43 15.80
CA PHE A 407 8.02 28.51 15.15
C PHE A 407 7.67 29.05 13.76
N THR A 408 7.63 28.17 12.78
CA THR A 408 7.13 28.48 11.43
C THR A 408 6.24 27.37 10.91
N GLU A 409 5.25 27.76 10.11
CA GLU A 409 4.42 26.87 9.31
C GLU A 409 4.94 26.76 7.86
N GLU A 410 5.91 27.59 7.49
CA GLU A 410 6.56 27.54 6.18
C GLU A 410 7.57 26.37 6.16
N THR A 411 7.25 25.34 5.41
CA THR A 411 8.08 24.12 5.29
C THR A 411 9.23 24.28 4.31
N ASP A 412 9.15 25.26 3.41
CA ASP A 412 10.12 25.48 2.32
C ASP A 412 11.25 26.44 2.73
N ARG A 413 11.22 26.96 3.96
CA ARG A 413 12.25 27.86 4.45
C ARG A 413 13.52 27.10 4.79
N GLU A 414 14.66 27.54 4.24
CA GLU A 414 15.97 27.03 4.64
C GLU A 414 16.32 27.52 6.05
N VAL A 415 16.90 26.63 6.84
CA VAL A 415 17.40 26.93 8.18
C VAL A 415 18.81 27.50 8.08
N GLU A 416 19.05 28.66 8.61
CA GLU A 416 20.37 29.31 8.62
C GLU A 416 21.31 28.76 9.70
N LYS A 417 22.61 29.04 9.57
CA LYS A 417 23.60 28.64 10.58
C LYS A 417 23.26 29.26 11.94
N CYS A 418 23.39 28.50 13.00
CA CYS A 418 23.11 28.89 14.38
C CYS A 418 21.63 29.15 14.68
N GLU A 419 20.74 28.80 13.78
CA GLU A 419 19.31 28.98 13.91
C GLU A 419 18.65 27.73 14.52
N VAL A 420 17.62 27.95 15.36
CA VAL A 420 16.77 26.90 15.92
C VAL A 420 15.36 27.13 15.42
N MET A 421 14.93 26.32 14.47
CA MET A 421 13.61 26.38 13.87
C MET A 421 12.72 25.28 14.47
N ILE A 422 11.48 25.60 14.78
CA ILE A 422 10.49 24.66 15.27
C ILE A 422 9.39 24.54 14.21
N VAL A 423 9.04 23.30 13.85
CA VAL A 423 8.03 23.03 12.83
C VAL A 423 6.97 22.07 13.37
N TYR A 424 5.78 22.17 12.79
CA TYR A 424 4.72 21.20 13.02
C TYR A 424 4.96 19.97 12.15
N GLY A 425 4.90 18.78 12.74
CA GLY A 425 5.03 17.51 12.03
C GLY A 425 5.26 16.35 12.98
N ARG A 426 5.45 15.17 12.43
CA ARG A 426 5.67 13.95 13.21
C ARG A 426 6.81 13.14 12.61
N ILE A 427 7.90 13.03 13.35
CA ILE A 427 9.00 12.09 13.07
C ILE A 427 9.20 11.20 14.30
N LYS A 428 9.60 9.95 14.10
CA LYS A 428 9.72 8.95 15.18
C LYS A 428 10.91 9.24 16.08
N THR A 429 12.06 9.52 15.49
CA THR A 429 13.33 9.80 16.17
C THR A 429 14.13 10.84 15.39
N GLY A 430 14.88 11.66 16.11
CA GLY A 430 15.78 12.65 15.52
C GLY A 430 17.10 12.05 15.04
N VAL A 431 17.82 12.85 14.27
CA VAL A 431 19.13 12.50 13.70
C VAL A 431 20.04 13.71 13.63
N GLU A 432 21.30 13.51 13.94
CA GLU A 432 22.39 14.49 13.78
C GLU A 432 23.27 14.11 12.58
N TYR A 433 23.59 15.10 11.76
CA TYR A 433 24.56 15.03 10.65
C TYR A 433 25.80 15.90 10.99
N PRO A 434 26.81 15.33 11.67
CA PRO A 434 27.93 16.11 12.18
C PRO A 434 28.71 16.84 11.07
N MET A 435 28.88 16.18 9.91
CA MET A 435 29.61 16.75 8.78
C MET A 435 28.89 17.94 8.13
N LEU A 436 27.55 17.96 8.22
CA LEU A 436 26.72 19.04 7.71
C LEU A 436 26.39 20.10 8.78
N LYS A 437 26.78 19.86 10.02
CA LYS A 437 26.38 20.66 11.19
C LYS A 437 24.87 20.88 11.22
N PHE A 438 24.14 19.81 11.07
CA PHE A 438 22.68 19.81 11.02
C PHE A 438 22.11 18.76 11.97
N VAL A 439 21.07 19.12 12.69
CA VAL A 439 20.36 18.20 13.57
C VAL A 439 18.85 18.44 13.47
N ILE A 440 18.12 17.35 13.39
CA ILE A 440 16.66 17.34 13.50
C ILE A 440 16.30 16.51 14.73
N MET A 441 15.44 17.03 15.60
CA MET A 441 15.01 16.40 16.85
C MET A 441 13.51 16.22 16.84
N SER A 442 13.05 15.06 17.31
CA SER A 442 11.62 14.77 17.45
C SER A 442 11.09 15.20 18.83
N GLU A 443 9.78 15.35 18.95
CA GLU A 443 9.12 15.57 20.23
C GLU A 443 9.41 14.42 21.23
N SER A 444 9.54 13.18 20.71
CA SER A 444 9.88 12.02 21.54
C SER A 444 11.31 12.06 22.10
N ASP A 445 12.27 12.63 21.37
CA ASP A 445 13.62 12.81 21.91
C ASP A 445 13.65 13.82 23.06
N ILE A 446 12.79 14.82 23.00
CA ILE A 446 12.74 15.94 23.96
C ILE A 446 11.96 15.55 25.21
N PHE A 447 10.76 14.99 25.06
CA PHE A 447 9.78 14.82 26.14
C PHE A 447 9.51 13.37 26.56
N SER A 448 10.06 12.35 25.86
CA SER A 448 9.81 10.99 26.30
C SER A 448 10.52 10.70 27.62
N THR A 449 9.75 10.43 28.65
CA THR A 449 10.24 9.62 29.75
C THR A 449 10.44 8.20 29.23
N LEU A 450 11.63 7.63 29.43
CA LEU A 450 11.89 6.20 29.21
C LEU A 450 10.87 5.40 30.04
N LYS A 451 9.68 5.16 29.49
CA LYS A 451 8.86 4.05 29.92
C LYS A 451 9.71 2.82 29.61
N ARG A 452 10.44 2.29 30.61
CA ARG A 452 10.90 0.92 30.54
C ARG A 452 9.68 0.11 30.10
N LYS A 453 9.67 -0.31 28.84
CA LYS A 453 8.77 -1.37 28.40
C LYS A 453 9.09 -2.52 29.34
N LYS A 454 8.32 -2.68 30.41
CA LYS A 454 8.17 -3.99 31.03
C LYS A 454 7.71 -4.85 29.87
N HIS A 455 8.61 -5.65 29.35
CA HIS A 455 8.25 -6.81 28.57
C HIS A 455 7.33 -7.62 29.49
N ARG A 456 6.04 -7.37 29.44
CA ARG A 456 5.08 -8.37 29.78
C ARG A 456 5.21 -9.40 28.65
N THR A 457 6.13 -10.32 28.84
CA THR A 457 6.04 -11.63 28.24
C THR A 457 4.68 -12.17 28.73
N LYS A 458 3.66 -11.97 27.90
CA LYS A 458 2.50 -12.84 27.99
C LYS A 458 3.08 -14.20 27.68
N VAL A 459 3.25 -15.01 28.72
CA VAL A 459 3.50 -16.45 28.58
C VAL A 459 2.23 -16.98 27.95
N TYR A 460 2.20 -17.04 26.63
CA TYR A 460 1.21 -17.83 25.91
C TYR A 460 1.70 -19.27 26.07
N ASP A 461 0.86 -20.09 26.64
CA ASP A 461 1.09 -21.54 26.77
C ASP A 461 0.87 -22.25 25.41
N GLY A 462 1.36 -21.64 24.33
CA GLY A 462 1.21 -22.08 22.97
C GLY A 462 2.58 -22.32 22.30
N THR A 463 2.68 -23.36 21.50
CA THR A 463 3.83 -23.62 20.64
C THR A 463 3.72 -22.82 19.37
N LYS A 464 4.81 -22.16 18.96
CA LYS A 464 4.85 -21.44 17.68
C LYS A 464 4.75 -22.44 16.53
N ILE A 465 3.69 -22.35 15.74
CA ILE A 465 3.47 -23.17 14.55
C ILE A 465 4.49 -22.74 13.49
N ARG A 466 5.23 -23.67 12.95
CA ARG A 466 6.26 -23.46 11.92
C ARG A 466 5.76 -23.78 10.50
N SER A 467 4.69 -24.56 10.40
CA SER A 467 4.08 -24.96 9.13
C SER A 467 2.58 -25.14 9.30
N MET A 468 1.80 -24.77 8.29
CA MET A 468 0.35 -25.00 8.23
C MET A 468 -0.01 -26.49 8.33
N ASN A 469 0.90 -27.39 8.01
CA ASN A 469 0.71 -28.85 8.11
C ASN A 469 0.69 -29.37 9.56
N GLU A 470 1.06 -28.52 10.53
CA GLU A 470 1.01 -28.85 11.96
C GLU A 470 -0.39 -28.61 12.55
N LEU A 471 -1.30 -27.99 11.79
CA LEU A 471 -2.67 -27.68 12.24
C LEU A 471 -3.64 -28.81 11.93
N CYS A 472 -4.43 -29.16 12.92
CA CYS A 472 -5.56 -30.07 12.79
C CYS A 472 -6.88 -29.32 12.89
N VAL A 473 -7.93 -29.85 12.27
CA VAL A 473 -9.29 -29.29 12.40
C VAL A 473 -9.73 -29.39 13.85
N GLY A 474 -9.96 -28.22 14.48
CA GLY A 474 -10.31 -28.08 15.89
C GLY A 474 -9.24 -27.39 16.73
N ASP A 475 -8.06 -27.09 16.18
CA ASP A 475 -7.02 -26.34 16.87
C ASP A 475 -7.40 -24.85 17.02
N PHE A 476 -7.11 -24.30 18.20
CA PHE A 476 -7.23 -22.86 18.44
C PHE A 476 -5.92 -22.18 18.08
N VAL A 477 -5.96 -21.28 17.12
CA VAL A 477 -4.80 -20.52 16.67
C VAL A 477 -4.99 -19.01 16.87
N VAL A 478 -3.91 -18.30 17.11
CA VAL A 478 -3.88 -16.83 17.18
C VAL A 478 -3.01 -16.34 16.02
N HIS A 479 -3.61 -15.53 15.17
CA HIS A 479 -2.88 -14.88 14.09
C HIS A 479 -2.10 -13.68 14.62
N GLU A 480 -0.84 -13.49 14.19
CA GLU A 480 0.04 -12.42 14.70
C GLU A 480 -0.44 -11.02 14.31
N SER A 481 -1.19 -10.90 13.21
CA SER A 481 -1.62 -9.62 12.62
C SER A 481 -3.14 -9.34 12.72
N HIS A 482 -3.93 -10.27 13.24
CA HIS A 482 -5.40 -10.15 13.29
C HIS A 482 -5.96 -10.44 14.67
#